data_255d24cf990d248a115f2e83dc040151
#
_entry.id   255d24cf990d248a115f2e83dc040151
#
_cell.length_a   1.000
_cell.length_b   1.000
_cell.length_c   1.000
_cell.angle_alpha   90.00
_cell.angle_beta   90.00
_cell.angle_gamma   90.00
#
_symmetry.space_group_name_H-M   'P 1'
#
loop_
_entity.id
_entity.type
_entity.pdbx_description
1 polymer ?
#
loop_
_entity_poly.entity_id
_entity_poly.type
_entity_poly.pdbx_seq_one_letter_code
_entity_poly.pdbx_strand_id
1 'polypeptide(L)'
;YLTLRRRKPRPLRLSVVHGDFNPANFLYKNGRVSALIDWENSRIGDPREDLGWMTTMDILSNTHVMDYPKKEGGFISYYNKLTSWDVTKEEVDYFTLFGSANIGVPVQSAIYRRIAGEHRQFMHLYLIQSSAPAIPSMAQLLGYPGSNSSETTGVSS
;
A
#
# COMPACT_ATOMS: atom_id res chain seq x y z
N TYR A 1 5.24 -6.45 13.73
CA TYR A 1 6.54 -5.82 13.97
C TYR A 1 7.71 -6.80 13.80
N LEU A 2 7.71 -7.96 14.48
CA LEU A 2 8.79 -8.95 14.38
C LEU A 2 9.03 -9.46 12.97
N THR A 3 7.96 -9.67 12.19
CA THR A 3 8.03 -10.11 10.79
C THR A 3 8.71 -9.05 9.92
N LEU A 4 8.32 -7.78 10.05
CA LEU A 4 8.94 -6.68 9.33
C LEU A 4 10.43 -6.57 9.67
N ARG A 5 10.79 -6.70 10.94
CA ARG A 5 12.19 -6.66 11.35
C ARG A 5 13.02 -7.81 10.77
N ARG A 6 12.45 -9.03 10.70
CA ARG A 6 13.15 -10.23 10.19
C ARG A 6 13.27 -10.25 8.66
N ARG A 7 12.30 -9.69 7.95
CA ARG A 7 12.23 -9.70 6.49
C ARG A 7 12.75 -8.42 5.85
N LYS A 8 13.32 -7.50 6.63
CA LYS A 8 13.82 -6.22 6.11
C LYS A 8 14.85 -6.47 5.00
N PRO A 9 14.59 -6.02 3.76
CA PRO A 9 15.55 -6.15 2.68
C PRO A 9 16.77 -5.27 2.94
N ARG A 10 17.87 -5.58 2.28
CA ARG A 10 19.04 -4.69 2.29
C ARG A 10 18.63 -3.37 1.64
N PRO A 11 19.06 -2.20 2.18
CA PRO A 11 18.79 -0.93 1.55
C PRO A 11 19.31 -0.92 0.12
N LEU A 12 18.47 -0.47 -0.81
CA LEU A 12 18.84 -0.35 -2.22
C LEU A 12 19.78 0.85 -2.39
N ARG A 13 19.29 2.01 -2.00
CA ARG A 13 20.00 3.29 -1.96
C ARG A 13 19.14 4.31 -1.21
N LEU A 14 19.75 5.41 -0.80
CA LEU A 14 18.99 6.55 -0.30
C LEU A 14 18.50 7.42 -1.46
N SER A 15 17.24 7.78 -1.42
CA SER A 15 16.58 8.62 -2.41
C SER A 15 15.56 9.52 -1.70
N VAL A 16 15.03 10.51 -2.42
CA VAL A 16 13.82 11.18 -1.97
C VAL A 16 12.66 10.19 -2.13
N VAL A 17 11.96 9.96 -1.04
CA VAL A 17 10.70 9.20 -0.97
C VAL A 17 9.57 10.21 -0.85
N HIS A 18 8.53 10.08 -1.66
CA HIS A 18 7.35 10.94 -1.60
C HIS A 18 6.56 10.70 -0.31
N GLY A 19 6.42 9.45 0.09
CA GLY A 19 5.76 9.02 1.32
C GLY A 19 4.25 8.90 1.22
N ASP A 20 3.64 9.46 0.15
CA ASP A 20 2.23 9.28 -0.22
C ASP A 20 2.08 9.16 -1.75
N PHE A 21 2.92 8.31 -2.36
CA PHE A 21 2.99 8.12 -3.81
C PHE A 21 1.80 7.31 -4.30
N ASN A 22 0.78 8.00 -4.81
CA ASN A 22 -0.44 7.40 -5.34
C ASN A 22 -1.09 8.29 -6.42
N PRO A 23 -1.98 7.75 -7.29
CA PRO A 23 -2.55 8.50 -8.41
C PRO A 23 -3.36 9.74 -8.03
N ALA A 24 -3.89 9.83 -6.80
CA ALA A 24 -4.63 11.00 -6.34
C ALA A 24 -3.70 12.23 -6.19
N ASN A 25 -2.39 11.98 -5.99
CA ASN A 25 -1.37 13.02 -5.87
C ASN A 25 -0.67 13.33 -7.20
N PHE A 26 -1.18 12.83 -8.33
CA PHE A 26 -0.66 13.10 -9.66
C PHE A 26 -1.53 14.10 -10.40
N LEU A 27 -0.96 15.18 -10.86
CA LEU A 27 -1.62 16.09 -11.79
C LEU A 27 -1.38 15.63 -13.22
N TYR A 28 -2.44 15.62 -14.01
CA TYR A 28 -2.40 15.13 -15.39
C TYR A 28 -2.66 16.27 -16.37
N LYS A 29 -1.91 16.28 -17.46
CA LYS A 29 -2.14 17.17 -18.60
C LYS A 29 -1.82 16.41 -19.88
N ASN A 30 -2.76 16.41 -20.82
CA ASN A 30 -2.60 15.76 -22.13
C ASN A 30 -2.17 14.28 -22.04
N GLY A 31 -2.78 13.53 -21.11
CA GLY A 31 -2.50 12.10 -20.91
C GLY A 31 -1.16 11.77 -20.26
N ARG A 32 -0.50 12.77 -19.68
CA ARG A 32 0.80 12.60 -18.98
C ARG A 32 0.73 13.18 -17.58
N VAL A 33 1.47 12.60 -16.67
CA VAL A 33 1.71 13.18 -15.35
C VAL A 33 2.51 14.48 -15.55
N SER A 34 1.98 15.60 -15.10
CA SER A 34 2.60 16.92 -15.22
C SER A 34 3.22 17.40 -13.92
N ALA A 35 2.77 16.91 -12.79
CA ALA A 35 3.34 17.19 -11.47
C ALA A 35 2.95 16.12 -10.46
N LEU A 36 3.77 15.99 -9.43
CA LEU A 36 3.46 15.30 -8.17
C LEU A 36 3.23 16.37 -7.11
N ILE A 37 2.17 16.22 -6.33
CA ILE A 37 1.78 17.14 -5.26
C ILE A 37 1.72 16.40 -3.92
N ASP A 38 1.53 17.13 -2.84
CA ASP A 38 1.38 16.59 -1.49
C ASP A 38 2.65 15.89 -0.95
N TRP A 39 3.74 16.66 -0.93
CA TRP A 39 5.06 16.21 -0.48
C TRP A 39 5.26 16.30 1.05
N GLU A 40 4.19 16.48 1.82
CA GLU A 40 4.30 16.70 3.28
C GLU A 40 4.88 15.50 4.03
N ASN A 41 4.76 14.28 3.47
CA ASN A 41 5.31 13.04 4.02
C ASN A 41 6.70 12.70 3.45
N SER A 42 7.28 13.60 2.65
CA SER A 42 8.54 13.32 1.97
C SER A 42 9.72 13.24 2.94
N ARG A 43 10.64 12.34 2.60
CA ARG A 43 11.85 12.09 3.39
C ARG A 43 12.95 11.48 2.55
N ILE A 44 14.15 11.41 3.12
CA ILE A 44 15.22 10.59 2.57
C ILE A 44 15.02 9.15 3.09
N GLY A 45 14.88 8.21 2.17
CA GLY A 45 14.58 6.81 2.48
C GLY A 45 14.88 5.85 1.33
N ASP A 46 14.38 4.64 1.42
CA ASP A 46 14.48 3.63 0.38
C ASP A 46 13.39 3.87 -0.67
N PRO A 47 13.73 4.01 -1.96
CA PRO A 47 12.75 4.34 -3.01
C PRO A 47 11.66 3.28 -3.19
N ARG A 48 11.89 2.03 -2.73
CA ARG A 48 10.87 0.97 -2.75
C ARG A 48 9.72 1.23 -1.79
N GLU A 49 9.86 2.17 -0.85
CA GLU A 49 8.77 2.60 0.03
C GLU A 49 7.61 3.17 -0.78
N ASP A 50 7.88 3.97 -1.80
CA ASP A 50 6.84 4.53 -2.67
C ASP A 50 6.17 3.45 -3.53
N LEU A 51 6.91 2.44 -3.99
CA LEU A 51 6.32 1.30 -4.71
C LEU A 51 5.39 0.47 -3.81
N GLY A 52 5.83 0.19 -2.58
CA GLY A 52 5.00 -0.51 -1.60
C GLY A 52 3.77 0.30 -1.19
N TRP A 53 3.89 1.62 -1.07
CA TRP A 53 2.76 2.49 -0.79
C TRP A 53 1.76 2.52 -1.94
N MET A 54 2.22 2.64 -3.19
CA MET A 54 1.37 2.54 -4.37
C MET A 54 0.60 1.22 -4.40
N THR A 55 1.28 0.10 -4.12
CA THR A 55 0.63 -1.21 -4.04
C THR A 55 -0.40 -1.27 -2.90
N THR A 56 -0.11 -0.66 -1.75
CA THR A 56 -1.06 -0.54 -0.65
C THR A 56 -2.31 0.24 -1.08
N MET A 57 -2.13 1.34 -1.79
CA MET A 57 -3.25 2.14 -2.30
C MET A 57 -4.06 1.40 -3.37
N ASP A 58 -3.41 0.63 -4.25
CA ASP A 58 -4.09 -0.25 -5.21
C ASP A 58 -5.02 -1.26 -4.50
N ILE A 59 -4.53 -1.88 -3.42
CA ILE A 59 -5.32 -2.82 -2.61
C ILE A 59 -6.51 -2.11 -1.96
N LEU A 60 -6.29 -0.96 -1.34
CA LEU A 60 -7.33 -0.22 -0.63
C LEU A 60 -8.41 0.33 -1.55
N SER A 61 -8.01 0.79 -2.74
CA SER A 61 -8.90 1.42 -3.71
C SER A 61 -9.44 0.44 -4.75
N ASN A 62 -9.05 -0.83 -4.69
CA ASN A 62 -9.35 -1.85 -5.70
C ASN A 62 -9.00 -1.37 -7.12
N THR A 63 -7.84 -0.73 -7.24
CA THR A 63 -7.25 -0.31 -8.50
C THR A 63 -6.16 -1.29 -8.93
N HIS A 64 -5.63 -1.14 -10.12
CA HIS A 64 -4.63 -2.05 -10.68
C HIS A 64 -3.51 -1.27 -11.37
N VAL A 65 -3.10 -0.16 -10.74
CA VAL A 65 -2.04 0.71 -11.31
C VAL A 65 -0.73 -0.04 -11.45
N MET A 66 -0.42 -0.91 -10.49
CA MET A 66 0.82 -1.70 -10.49
C MET A 66 0.86 -2.76 -11.61
N ASP A 67 -0.28 -3.12 -12.20
CA ASP A 67 -0.35 -4.03 -13.34
C ASP A 67 0.01 -3.37 -14.68
N TYR A 68 0.10 -2.03 -14.71
CA TYR A 68 0.41 -1.28 -15.92
C TYR A 68 1.86 -0.75 -15.89
N PRO A 69 2.49 -0.57 -17.06
CA PRO A 69 2.00 -0.95 -18.39
C PRO A 69 2.10 -2.47 -18.63
N LYS A 70 1.02 -3.10 -19.05
CA LYS A 70 0.95 -4.57 -19.28
C LYS A 70 2.01 -5.08 -20.26
N LYS A 71 2.32 -4.30 -21.31
CA LYS A 71 3.33 -4.64 -22.31
C LYS A 71 4.75 -4.74 -21.73
N GLU A 72 5.00 -4.07 -20.62
CA GLU A 72 6.30 -4.06 -19.94
C GLU A 72 6.33 -5.04 -18.75
N GLY A 73 5.27 -5.82 -18.52
CA GLY A 73 5.19 -6.75 -17.39
C GLY A 73 4.80 -6.10 -16.05
N GLY A 74 4.11 -4.95 -16.12
CA GLY A 74 3.66 -4.19 -14.95
C GLY A 74 4.64 -3.11 -14.50
N PHE A 75 4.24 -2.37 -13.46
CA PHE A 75 4.95 -1.18 -13.00
C PHE A 75 6.38 -1.48 -12.53
N ILE A 76 6.57 -2.56 -11.77
CA ILE A 76 7.89 -2.93 -11.25
C ILE A 76 8.87 -3.21 -12.38
N SER A 77 8.46 -3.97 -13.40
CA SER A 77 9.31 -4.29 -14.57
C SER A 77 9.67 -3.02 -15.34
N TYR A 78 8.68 -2.13 -15.55
CA TYR A 78 8.93 -0.86 -16.23
C TYR A 78 9.84 0.06 -15.41
N TYR A 79 9.64 0.11 -14.09
CA TYR A 79 10.48 0.86 -13.17
C TYR A 79 11.94 0.38 -13.21
N ASN A 80 12.17 -0.94 -13.18
CA ASN A 80 13.49 -1.53 -13.30
C ASN A 80 14.17 -1.19 -14.62
N LYS A 81 13.39 -1.20 -15.73
CA LYS A 81 13.90 -0.79 -17.04
C LYS A 81 14.39 0.66 -17.08
N LEU A 82 13.68 1.57 -16.39
CA LEU A 82 14.05 2.98 -16.35
C LEU A 82 15.19 3.28 -15.39
N THR A 83 15.26 2.57 -14.28
CA THR A 83 16.22 2.86 -13.20
C THR A 83 17.47 1.99 -13.27
N SER A 84 17.44 0.89 -14.02
CA SER A 84 18.44 -0.18 -14.00
C SER A 84 18.64 -0.78 -12.61
N TRP A 85 17.56 -0.82 -11.80
CA TRP A 85 17.55 -1.46 -10.49
C TRP A 85 16.80 -2.78 -10.58
N ASP A 86 17.27 -3.77 -9.84
CA ASP A 86 16.66 -5.11 -9.83
C ASP A 86 15.69 -5.27 -8.66
N VAL A 87 14.72 -4.35 -8.57
CA VAL A 87 13.66 -4.41 -7.54
C VAL A 87 12.80 -5.64 -7.79
N THR A 88 12.69 -6.49 -6.79
CA THR A 88 11.87 -7.71 -6.86
C THR A 88 10.47 -7.47 -6.30
N LYS A 89 9.53 -8.35 -6.70
CA LYS A 89 8.18 -8.33 -6.14
C LYS A 89 8.20 -8.55 -4.61
N GLU A 90 9.03 -9.45 -4.13
CA GLU A 90 9.16 -9.77 -2.71
C GLU A 90 9.61 -8.55 -1.88
N GLU A 91 10.49 -7.73 -2.46
CA GLU A 91 10.91 -6.48 -1.84
C GLU A 91 9.78 -5.46 -1.79
N VAL A 92 9.01 -5.33 -2.87
CA VAL A 92 7.82 -4.46 -2.90
C VAL A 92 6.75 -4.98 -1.93
N ASP A 93 6.52 -6.28 -1.85
CA ASP A 93 5.60 -6.90 -0.89
C ASP A 93 6.00 -6.59 0.57
N TYR A 94 7.30 -6.55 0.86
CA TYR A 94 7.78 -6.10 2.18
C TYR A 94 7.36 -4.65 2.46
N PHE A 95 7.57 -3.74 1.51
CA PHE A 95 7.22 -2.33 1.69
C PHE A 95 5.70 -2.11 1.64
N THR A 96 4.95 -2.96 0.94
CA THR A 96 3.48 -3.00 0.98
C THR A 96 2.99 -3.35 2.39
N LEU A 97 3.58 -4.38 3.00
CA LEU A 97 3.28 -4.74 4.39
C LEU A 97 3.65 -3.62 5.37
N PHE A 98 4.78 -2.95 5.14
CA PHE A 98 5.21 -1.79 5.93
C PHE A 98 4.23 -0.62 5.80
N GLY A 99 3.82 -0.27 4.57
CA GLY A 99 2.82 0.77 4.30
C GLY A 99 1.47 0.46 4.93
N SER A 100 1.00 -0.78 4.76
CA SER A 100 -0.25 -1.24 5.38
C SER A 100 -0.21 -1.18 6.91
N ALA A 101 0.92 -1.51 7.54
CA ALA A 101 1.11 -1.38 8.98
C ALA A 101 1.06 0.09 9.44
N ASN A 102 1.61 1.00 8.65
CA ASN A 102 1.57 2.44 8.93
C ASN A 102 0.13 3.00 8.90
N ILE A 103 -0.76 2.42 8.10
CA ILE A 103 -2.20 2.74 8.13
C ILE A 103 -2.88 2.03 9.29
N GLY A 104 -2.62 0.75 9.48
CA GLY A 104 -3.31 -0.11 10.45
C GLY A 104 -3.13 0.35 11.90
N VAL A 105 -1.94 0.80 12.28
CA VAL A 105 -1.67 1.22 13.67
C VAL A 105 -2.46 2.46 14.08
N PRO A 106 -2.47 3.57 13.32
CA PRO A 106 -3.31 4.72 13.62
C PRO A 106 -4.80 4.39 13.62
N VAL A 107 -5.25 3.55 12.67
CA VAL A 107 -6.66 3.12 12.58
C VAL A 107 -7.08 2.34 13.83
N GLN A 108 -6.27 1.37 14.26
CA GLN A 108 -6.55 0.61 15.46
C GLN A 108 -6.59 1.51 16.71
N SER A 109 -5.68 2.46 16.81
CA SER A 109 -5.68 3.47 17.87
C SER A 109 -6.96 4.33 17.85
N ALA A 110 -7.41 4.73 16.65
CA ALA A 110 -8.63 5.50 16.48
C ALA A 110 -9.88 4.70 16.87
N ILE A 111 -9.94 3.41 16.54
CA ILE A 111 -11.01 2.49 16.97
C ILE A 111 -11.06 2.43 18.50
N TYR A 112 -9.90 2.18 19.13
CA TYR A 112 -9.83 2.07 20.59
C TYR A 112 -10.31 3.34 21.29
N ARG A 113 -9.83 4.51 20.87
CA ARG A 113 -10.26 5.81 21.43
C ARG A 113 -11.75 6.08 21.23
N ARG A 114 -12.32 5.64 20.09
CA ARG A 114 -13.76 5.78 19.85
C ARG A 114 -14.59 4.90 20.78
N ILE A 115 -14.16 3.65 21.00
CA ILE A 115 -14.83 2.74 21.95
C ILE A 115 -14.75 3.30 23.37
N ALA A 116 -13.63 3.91 23.74
CA ALA A 116 -13.42 4.58 25.02
C ALA A 116 -14.20 5.91 25.15
N GLY A 117 -14.90 6.37 24.09
CA GLY A 117 -15.70 7.60 24.12
C GLY A 117 -14.88 8.90 24.01
N GLU A 118 -13.59 8.80 23.72
CA GLU A 118 -12.67 9.95 23.74
C GLU A 118 -12.74 10.85 22.50
N HIS A 119 -13.24 10.36 21.35
CA HIS A 119 -13.31 11.13 20.11
C HIS A 119 -14.53 10.83 19.25
N ARG A 120 -15.13 11.89 18.69
CA ARG A 120 -16.29 11.83 17.77
C ARG A 120 -15.99 12.29 16.34
N GLN A 121 -14.71 12.32 15.92
CA GLN A 121 -14.36 12.82 14.59
C GLN A 121 -14.76 11.84 13.49
N PHE A 122 -15.44 12.34 12.46
CA PHE A 122 -15.91 11.58 11.31
C PHE A 122 -14.73 10.94 10.52
N MET A 123 -13.59 11.59 10.49
CA MET A 123 -12.37 11.11 9.83
C MET A 123 -11.94 9.72 10.34
N HIS A 124 -12.13 9.41 11.62
CA HIS A 124 -11.79 8.10 12.17
C HIS A 124 -12.66 6.98 11.61
N LEU A 125 -13.95 7.25 11.34
CA LEU A 125 -14.84 6.27 10.69
C LEU A 125 -14.41 6.01 9.24
N TYR A 126 -14.07 7.07 8.52
CA TYR A 126 -13.59 6.96 7.16
C TYR A 126 -12.31 6.12 7.08
N LEU A 127 -11.33 6.38 7.95
CA LEU A 127 -10.08 5.61 8.02
C LEU A 127 -10.34 4.13 8.35
N ILE A 128 -11.24 3.84 9.28
CA ILE A 128 -11.61 2.46 9.65
C ILE A 128 -12.20 1.74 8.44
N GLN A 129 -13.15 2.36 7.76
CA GLN A 129 -13.84 1.76 6.62
C GLN A 129 -12.90 1.57 5.41
N SER A 130 -12.08 2.57 5.11
CA SER A 130 -11.14 2.53 3.97
C SER A 130 -9.98 1.55 4.17
N SER A 131 -9.60 1.25 5.42
CA SER A 131 -8.51 0.33 5.72
C SER A 131 -8.93 -1.14 5.85
N ALA A 132 -10.22 -1.43 5.90
CA ALA A 132 -10.73 -2.80 6.04
C ALA A 132 -10.16 -3.78 4.98
N PRO A 133 -10.02 -3.43 3.69
CA PRO A 133 -9.44 -4.30 2.67
C PRO A 133 -7.95 -4.62 2.88
N ALA A 134 -7.22 -3.78 3.63
CA ALA A 134 -5.81 -4.03 3.89
C ALA A 134 -5.57 -5.25 4.80
N ILE A 135 -6.50 -5.57 5.69
CA ILE A 135 -6.33 -6.64 6.69
C ILE A 135 -6.17 -8.02 6.03
N PRO A 136 -7.05 -8.48 5.12
CA PRO A 136 -6.87 -9.75 4.41
C PRO A 136 -5.57 -9.78 3.60
N SER A 137 -5.24 -8.70 2.91
CA SER A 137 -4.02 -8.61 2.11
C SER A 137 -2.76 -8.67 2.96
N MET A 138 -2.75 -8.03 4.13
CA MET A 138 -1.66 -8.15 5.10
C MET A 138 -1.54 -9.59 5.61
N ALA A 139 -2.65 -10.24 5.92
CA ALA A 139 -2.65 -11.64 6.36
C ALA A 139 -2.03 -12.55 5.29
N GLN A 140 -2.39 -12.37 4.04
CA GLN A 140 -1.83 -13.10 2.91
C GLN A 140 -0.32 -12.86 2.76
N LEU A 141 0.15 -11.61 2.81
CA LEU A 141 1.58 -11.25 2.75
C LEU A 141 2.37 -11.83 3.95
N LEU A 142 1.71 -12.01 5.07
CA LEU A 142 2.28 -12.65 6.26
C LEU A 142 2.30 -14.19 6.17
N GLY A 143 1.63 -14.78 5.16
CA GLY A 143 1.54 -16.21 4.96
C GLY A 143 0.42 -16.88 5.75
N TYR A 144 -0.56 -16.11 6.24
CA TYR A 144 -1.78 -16.69 6.77
C TYR A 144 -2.71 -17.06 5.61
N PRO A 145 -3.33 -18.27 5.63
CA PRO A 145 -4.30 -18.64 4.61
C PRO A 145 -5.43 -17.62 4.61
N GLY A 146 -5.62 -16.96 3.48
CA GLY A 146 -6.72 -16.03 3.30
C GLY A 146 -8.04 -16.75 3.52
N SER A 147 -8.97 -16.16 4.25
CA SER A 147 -10.35 -16.54 4.25
C SER A 147 -10.90 -16.29 2.84
N ASN A 148 -10.86 -17.31 1.98
CA ASN A 148 -11.64 -17.33 0.76
C ASN A 148 -13.12 -17.35 1.17
N SER A 149 -13.70 -16.17 1.35
CA SER A 149 -15.13 -15.98 1.50
C SER A 149 -15.81 -16.08 0.13
N SER A 150 -15.82 -17.28 -0.44
CA SER A 150 -16.69 -17.63 -1.57
C SER A 150 -17.13 -19.10 -1.50
N GLU A 151 -17.54 -19.55 -0.32
CA GLU A 151 -18.53 -20.61 -0.24
C GLU A 151 -19.90 -19.93 -0.15
N THR A 152 -20.43 -19.54 -1.31
CA THR A 152 -21.88 -19.39 -1.47
C THR A 152 -22.47 -20.78 -1.26
N THR A 153 -22.95 -21.02 -0.04
CA THR A 153 -23.83 -22.13 0.25
C THR A 153 -25.03 -22.05 -0.67
N GLY A 154 -25.00 -22.90 -1.72
CA GLY A 154 -26.18 -23.20 -2.53
C GLY A 154 -27.21 -23.84 -1.61
N VAL A 155 -28.21 -23.06 -1.20
CA VAL A 155 -29.44 -23.62 -0.64
C VAL A 155 -30.24 -24.14 -1.85
N SER A 156 -30.17 -25.46 -2.04
CA SER A 156 -31.12 -26.15 -2.89
C SER A 156 -32.41 -26.35 -2.10
N SER A 157 -33.43 -25.71 -2.52
CA SER A 157 -34.83 -26.05 -2.20
C SER A 157 -35.41 -26.95 -3.26
#